data_a1e5408eb62d4b584d8554bd68ec46da
#
_entry.id   a1e5408eb62d4b584d8554bd68ec46da
#
_cell.length_a   1.000
_cell.length_b   1.000
_cell.length_c   1.000
_cell.angle_alpha   90.00
_cell.angle_beta   90.00
_cell.angle_gamma   90.00
#
_symmetry.space_group_name_H-M   'P 1'
#
loop_
_entity.id
_entity.type
_entity.pdbx_description
1 polymer ?
#
loop_
_entity_poly.entity_id
_entity_poly.type
_entity_poly.pdbx_seq_one_letter_code
_entity_poly.pdbx_strand_id
1 'polypeptide(L)'
;MAQLEVFKVGGTLVVDVQADLFGLDVTRVVAPLREKGPYVSFPGLTPGVDFDGRRWIVRIQELASVTAGDLGPTIGRIDGGRDDILRAVDILTRGF
;
A
#
# COMPACT_ATOMS: atom_id res chain seq x y z
N MET A 1 -13.72 2.26 -2.81
CA MET A 1 -12.32 1.99 -2.48
C MET A 1 -11.84 3.04 -1.51
N ALA A 2 -11.12 2.62 -0.49
CA ALA A 2 -10.69 3.51 0.57
C ALA A 2 -9.24 3.28 0.92
N GLN A 3 -8.60 4.30 1.49
CA GLN A 3 -7.22 4.21 1.94
C GLN A 3 -7.04 3.04 2.91
N LEU A 4 -5.95 2.31 2.77
CA LEU A 4 -5.56 1.12 3.55
C LEU A 4 -6.36 -0.15 3.24
N GLU A 5 -7.28 -0.12 2.28
CA GLU A 5 -7.88 -1.36 1.80
C GLU A 5 -6.86 -2.16 1.00
N VAL A 6 -6.97 -3.49 1.07
CA VAL A 6 -6.05 -4.41 0.41
C VAL A 6 -6.76 -5.10 -0.74
N PHE A 7 -6.08 -5.20 -1.87
CA PHE A 7 -6.58 -5.82 -3.09
C PHE A 7 -5.55 -6.81 -3.62
N LYS A 8 -5.97 -7.66 -4.54
CA LYS A 8 -5.06 -8.57 -5.22
C LYS A 8 -5.02 -8.21 -6.70
N VAL A 9 -3.85 -7.84 -7.18
CA VAL A 9 -3.63 -7.46 -8.57
C VAL A 9 -2.57 -8.38 -9.16
N GLY A 10 -2.94 -9.18 -10.18
CA GLY A 10 -2.00 -10.09 -10.82
C GLY A 10 -1.31 -11.05 -9.86
N GLY A 11 -2.01 -11.51 -8.83
CA GLY A 11 -1.42 -12.42 -7.84
C GLY A 11 -0.65 -11.72 -6.72
N THR A 12 -0.47 -10.41 -6.78
CA THR A 12 0.24 -9.63 -5.76
C THR A 12 -0.75 -8.87 -4.90
N LEU A 13 -0.58 -8.94 -3.59
CA LEU A 13 -1.35 -8.10 -2.67
C LEU A 13 -0.84 -6.67 -2.75
N VAL A 14 -1.76 -5.73 -2.82
CA VAL A 14 -1.44 -4.30 -2.82
C VAL A 14 -2.31 -3.59 -1.80
N VAL A 15 -1.78 -2.52 -1.23
CA VAL A 15 -2.53 -1.67 -0.31
C VAL A 15 -2.76 -0.31 -0.95
N ASP A 16 -3.97 0.20 -0.83
CA ASP A 16 -4.34 1.51 -1.32
C ASP A 16 -3.79 2.57 -0.38
N VAL A 17 -2.93 3.45 -0.88
CA VAL A 17 -2.33 4.52 -0.07
C VAL A 17 -2.87 5.90 -0.42
N GLN A 18 -3.79 5.98 -1.38
CA GLN A 18 -4.33 7.25 -1.84
C GLN A 18 -5.37 7.80 -0.87
N ALA A 19 -5.30 9.10 -0.61
CA ALA A 19 -6.31 9.75 0.22
C ALA A 19 -7.68 9.75 -0.48
N ASP A 20 -8.73 9.64 0.31
CA ASP A 20 -10.10 9.66 -0.18
C ASP A 20 -10.61 11.09 -0.18
N LEU A 21 -10.41 11.81 -1.29
CA LEU A 21 -10.76 13.23 -1.36
C LEU A 21 -12.17 13.47 -1.87
N PHE A 22 -12.53 12.83 -2.99
CA PHE A 22 -13.79 13.15 -3.67
C PHE A 22 -14.67 11.94 -3.96
N GLY A 23 -14.17 10.73 -3.74
CA GLY A 23 -14.92 9.50 -3.98
C GLY A 23 -15.16 9.16 -5.44
N LEU A 24 -14.56 9.90 -6.37
CA LEU A 24 -14.75 9.71 -7.80
C LEU A 24 -13.46 9.36 -8.53
N ASP A 25 -12.51 8.77 -7.82
CA ASP A 25 -11.20 8.49 -8.38
C ASP A 25 -11.28 7.35 -9.39
N VAL A 26 -10.87 7.63 -10.63
CA VAL A 26 -10.78 6.62 -11.70
C VAL A 26 -9.56 5.74 -11.48
N THR A 27 -8.52 6.30 -10.90
CA THR A 27 -7.28 5.58 -10.59
C THR A 27 -6.99 5.65 -9.10
N ARG A 28 -6.26 4.63 -8.62
CA ARG A 28 -5.82 4.57 -7.22
C ARG A 28 -4.32 4.35 -7.19
N VAL A 29 -3.65 4.98 -6.23
CA VAL A 29 -2.23 4.75 -6.00
C VAL A 29 -2.09 3.66 -4.95
N VAL A 30 -1.37 2.60 -5.31
CA VAL A 30 -1.22 1.42 -4.46
C VAL A 30 0.25 1.05 -4.30
N ALA A 31 0.58 0.36 -3.23
CA ALA A 31 1.91 -0.17 -2.98
C ALA A 31 1.82 -1.68 -2.76
N PRO A 32 2.76 -2.45 -3.31
CA PRO A 32 2.73 -3.90 -3.11
C PRO A 32 3.09 -4.28 -1.67
N LEU A 33 2.47 -5.35 -1.20
CA LEU A 33 2.80 -6.01 0.05
C LEU A 33 3.68 -7.21 -0.25
N ARG A 34 4.79 -7.34 0.47
CA ARG A 34 5.67 -8.50 0.36
C ARG A 34 5.87 -9.11 1.73
N GLU A 35 5.97 -10.43 1.79
CA GLU A 35 6.33 -11.09 3.03
C GLU A 35 7.76 -10.67 3.42
N LYS A 36 7.99 -10.56 4.72
CA LYS A 36 9.34 -10.27 5.21
C LYS A 36 10.25 -11.44 4.83
N GLY A 37 11.32 -11.15 4.08
CA GLY A 37 12.20 -12.18 3.56
C GLY A 37 13.40 -11.57 2.84
N PRO A 38 13.72 -12.06 1.63
CA PRO A 38 14.96 -11.67 0.94
C PRO A 38 14.93 -10.24 0.38
N TYR A 39 13.85 -9.51 0.53
CA TYR A 39 13.76 -8.15 0.00
C TYR A 39 14.59 -7.19 0.83
N VAL A 40 15.29 -6.29 0.14
CA VAL A 40 16.06 -5.25 0.81
C VAL A 40 15.12 -4.30 1.53
N SER A 41 15.40 -4.07 2.80
CA SER A 41 14.66 -3.10 3.60
C SER A 41 15.32 -1.74 3.48
N PHE A 42 14.53 -0.72 3.13
CA PHE A 42 14.99 0.66 3.08
C PHE A 42 14.40 1.40 4.28
N PRO A 43 15.22 1.89 5.23
CA PRO A 43 14.71 2.58 6.39
C PRO A 43 13.74 3.71 5.99
N GLY A 44 12.56 3.70 6.59
CA GLY A 44 11.53 4.69 6.31
C GLY A 44 10.69 4.42 5.07
N LEU A 45 11.13 3.56 4.15
CA LEU A 45 10.41 3.27 2.90
C LEU A 45 9.75 1.90 2.86
N THR A 46 10.01 1.05 3.84
CA THR A 46 9.42 -0.29 3.88
C THR A 46 8.79 -0.56 5.23
N PRO A 47 7.71 0.18 5.58
CA PRO A 47 7.05 -0.05 6.86
C PRO A 47 6.46 -1.46 6.93
N GLY A 48 6.51 -2.06 8.13
CA GLY A 48 5.90 -3.35 8.39
C GLY A 48 4.45 -3.18 8.81
N VAL A 49 3.59 -4.06 8.34
CA VAL A 49 2.17 -4.07 8.71
C VAL A 49 1.70 -5.50 8.94
N ASP A 50 0.61 -5.64 9.68
CA ASP A 50 -0.02 -6.93 9.89
C ASP A 50 -1.26 -7.01 9.02
N PHE A 51 -1.40 -8.11 8.29
CA PHE A 51 -2.57 -8.37 7.47
C PHE A 51 -2.81 -9.87 7.40
N ASP A 52 -4.05 -10.27 7.67
CA ASP A 52 -4.51 -11.66 7.58
C ASP A 52 -3.61 -12.62 8.39
N GLY A 53 -3.26 -12.19 9.60
CA GLY A 53 -2.46 -12.99 10.53
C GLY A 53 -0.99 -13.12 10.18
N ARG A 54 -0.51 -12.34 9.22
CA ARG A 54 0.87 -12.38 8.76
C ARG A 54 1.50 -11.00 8.81
N ARG A 55 2.83 -10.97 8.87
CA ARG A 55 3.60 -9.72 8.84
C ARG A 55 4.05 -9.45 7.40
N TRP A 56 3.76 -8.25 6.91
CA TRP A 56 4.09 -7.83 5.55
C TRP A 56 4.95 -6.58 5.57
N ILE A 57 5.69 -6.38 4.49
CA ILE A 57 6.41 -5.13 4.23
C ILE A 57 5.67 -4.41 3.12
N VAL A 58 5.37 -3.13 3.34
CA VAL A 58 4.79 -2.28 2.30
C VAL A 58 5.94 -1.65 1.52
N ARG A 59 6.03 -1.96 0.24
CA ARG A 59 7.14 -1.46 -0.59
C ARG A 59 6.74 -0.14 -1.24
N ILE A 60 6.90 0.92 -0.49
CA ILE A 60 6.51 2.26 -0.94
C ILE A 60 7.29 2.69 -2.19
N GLN A 61 8.54 2.28 -2.34
CA GLN A 61 9.34 2.62 -3.52
C GLN A 61 8.79 1.99 -4.81
N GLU A 62 7.83 1.08 -4.69
CA GLU A 62 7.19 0.46 -5.86
C GLU A 62 5.75 0.94 -6.04
N LEU A 63 5.43 2.14 -5.57
CA LEU A 63 4.11 2.74 -5.80
C LEU A 63 3.74 2.69 -7.27
N ALA A 64 2.49 2.39 -7.54
CA ALA A 64 1.96 2.36 -8.89
C ALA A 64 0.55 2.91 -8.91
N SER A 65 0.18 3.53 -10.02
CA SER A 65 -1.20 3.93 -10.26
C SER A 65 -1.90 2.83 -11.02
N VAL A 66 -3.06 2.41 -10.53
CA VAL A 66 -3.87 1.39 -11.20
C VAL A 66 -5.26 1.92 -11.42
N THR A 67 -5.91 1.47 -12.49
CA THR A 67 -7.29 1.79 -12.75
C THR A 67 -8.17 1.14 -11.68
N ALA A 68 -9.10 1.89 -11.13
CA ALA A 68 -9.96 1.38 -10.07
C ALA A 68 -10.67 0.07 -10.48
N GLY A 69 -11.04 -0.04 -11.75
CA GLY A 69 -11.69 -1.25 -12.26
C GLY A 69 -10.80 -2.48 -12.23
N ASP A 70 -9.47 -2.31 -12.25
CA ASP A 70 -8.53 -3.43 -12.22
C ASP A 70 -8.26 -3.95 -10.82
N LEU A 71 -8.68 -3.22 -9.79
CA LEU A 71 -8.47 -3.65 -8.41
C LEU A 71 -9.41 -4.77 -7.98
N GLY A 72 -10.59 -4.83 -8.56
CA GLY A 72 -11.60 -5.78 -8.13
C GLY A 72 -12.12 -5.48 -6.72
N PRO A 73 -12.72 -6.46 -6.05
CA PRO A 73 -13.25 -6.25 -4.71
C PRO A 73 -12.11 -6.21 -3.69
N THR A 74 -12.33 -5.45 -2.61
CA THR A 74 -11.41 -5.45 -1.47
C THR A 74 -11.39 -6.81 -0.80
N ILE A 75 -10.22 -7.25 -0.36
CA ILE A 75 -10.07 -8.50 0.39
C ILE A 75 -9.82 -8.25 1.87
N GLY A 76 -9.71 -7.01 2.27
CA GLY A 76 -9.52 -6.64 3.66
C GLY A 76 -8.98 -5.24 3.80
N ARG A 77 -8.55 -4.92 5.00
CA ARG A 77 -8.04 -3.61 5.35
C ARG A 77 -6.91 -3.75 6.33
N ILE A 78 -5.90 -2.92 6.20
CA ILE A 78 -4.81 -2.84 7.17
C ILE A 78 -5.27 -1.99 8.34
N ASP A 79 -5.14 -2.52 9.55
CA ASP A 79 -5.41 -1.81 10.79
C ASP A 79 -4.08 -1.36 11.40
N GLY A 80 -3.94 -0.08 11.61
CA GLY A 80 -2.70 0.50 12.12
C GLY A 80 -1.68 0.72 11.02
N GLY A 81 -0.53 1.32 11.38
CA GLY A 81 0.55 1.57 10.44
C GLY A 81 0.29 2.70 9.45
N ARG A 82 -0.85 3.37 9.52
CA ARG A 82 -1.18 4.45 8.59
C ARG A 82 -0.13 5.56 8.60
N ASP A 83 0.28 5.99 9.78
CA ASP A 83 1.25 7.08 9.90
C ASP A 83 2.61 6.69 9.32
N ASP A 84 3.04 5.46 9.53
CA ASP A 84 4.30 4.97 8.97
C ASP A 84 4.25 4.87 7.45
N ILE A 85 3.10 4.44 6.90
CA ILE A 85 2.90 4.37 5.45
C ILE A 85 2.92 5.77 4.85
N LEU A 86 2.20 6.72 5.45
CA LEU A 86 2.16 8.08 4.94
C LEU A 86 3.51 8.78 5.07
N ARG A 87 4.24 8.50 6.14
CA ARG A 87 5.60 9.01 6.30
C ARG A 87 6.51 8.46 5.21
N ALA A 88 6.38 7.18 4.88
CA ALA A 88 7.17 6.57 3.81
C ALA A 88 6.88 7.21 2.45
N VAL A 89 5.61 7.52 2.17
CA VAL A 89 5.24 8.24 0.95
C VAL A 89 5.90 9.63 0.94
N ASP A 90 5.91 10.32 2.07
CA ASP A 90 6.57 11.63 2.16
C ASP A 90 8.07 11.52 1.92
N ILE A 91 8.73 10.51 2.47
CA ILE A 91 10.16 10.29 2.24
C ILE A 91 10.42 10.04 0.77
N LEU A 92 9.61 9.21 0.12
CA LEU A 92 9.77 8.90 -1.28
C LEU A 92 9.62 10.13 -2.17
N THR A 93 8.67 11.00 -1.86
CA THR A 93 8.33 12.13 -2.72
C THR A 93 9.06 13.42 -2.35
N ARG A 94 9.42 13.60 -1.10
CA ARG A 94 10.01 14.85 -0.58
C ARG A 94 11.43 14.67 -0.06
N GLY A 95 11.88 13.45 0.15
CA GLY A 95 13.23 13.15 0.62
C GLY A 95 13.41 13.22 2.13
N PHE A 96 12.32 13.37 2.89
CA PHE A 96 12.38 13.40 4.35
C PHE A 96 11.04 13.12 5.01
#